data_f0e606a4fc3488b436a5a013804070f9
#
_entry.id   f0e606a4fc3488b436a5a013804070f9
#
_cell.length_a   1.000
_cell.length_b   1.000
_cell.length_c   1.000
_cell.angle_alpha   90.00
_cell.angle_beta   90.00
_cell.angle_gamma   90.00
#
_symmetry.space_group_name_H-M   'P 1'
#
loop_
_entity.id
_entity.type
_entity.pdbx_description
1 polymer ?
#
loop_
_entity_poly.entity_id
_entity_poly.type
_entity_poly.pdbx_seq_one_letter_code
_entity_poly.pdbx_strand_id
1 'polypeptide(L)'
;MRDHVATIHRFWDATEARDWEGLAVVLDPTMHYRMEQTRERVTGRDAFVRFFSEFPGDWHLTVRRVIADDDGGVSLLDFVRDGEAMVGISFFRFGDDGTITEIEDVWPEPYEPPADRAGLTERY
;
A
#
# COMPACT_ATOMS: atom_id res chain seq x y z
N MET A 1 13.08 -3.67 -20.00
CA MET A 1 12.58 -2.75 -18.95
C MET A 1 11.53 -3.46 -18.13
N ARG A 2 11.61 -3.36 -16.83
CA ARG A 2 10.59 -3.91 -15.93
C ARG A 2 9.36 -3.00 -15.92
N ASP A 3 8.18 -3.60 -15.99
CA ASP A 3 6.94 -2.85 -15.86
C ASP A 3 6.48 -2.84 -14.40
N HIS A 4 7.00 -1.88 -13.64
CA HIS A 4 6.71 -1.75 -12.22
C HIS A 4 5.25 -1.34 -11.97
N VAL A 5 4.64 -0.59 -12.88
CA VAL A 5 3.21 -0.27 -12.79
C VAL A 5 2.37 -1.55 -12.82
N ALA A 6 2.66 -2.45 -13.76
CA ALA A 6 1.95 -3.73 -13.84
C ALA A 6 2.17 -4.59 -12.60
N THR A 7 3.39 -4.58 -12.03
CA THR A 7 3.68 -5.33 -10.81
C THR A 7 2.88 -4.80 -9.62
N ILE A 8 2.76 -3.48 -9.47
CA ILE A 8 1.95 -2.87 -8.42
C ILE A 8 0.47 -3.24 -8.59
N HIS A 9 -0.05 -3.21 -9.82
CA HIS A 9 -1.42 -3.64 -10.08
C HIS A 9 -1.64 -5.12 -9.74
N ARG A 10 -0.72 -6.01 -10.11
CA ARG A 10 -0.81 -7.43 -9.73
C ARG A 10 -0.79 -7.62 -8.21
N PHE A 11 0.02 -6.83 -7.51
CA PHE A 11 0.08 -6.85 -6.05
C PHE A 11 -1.31 -6.57 -5.44
N TRP A 12 -1.96 -5.50 -5.87
CA TRP A 12 -3.26 -5.11 -5.33
C TRP A 12 -4.40 -6.00 -5.83
N ASP A 13 -4.36 -6.43 -7.08
CA ASP A 13 -5.38 -7.34 -7.63
C ASP A 13 -5.36 -8.68 -6.89
N ALA A 14 -4.19 -9.24 -6.63
CA ALA A 14 -4.06 -10.48 -5.87
C ALA A 14 -4.54 -10.30 -4.42
N THR A 15 -4.21 -9.17 -3.81
CA THR A 15 -4.61 -8.86 -2.44
C THR A 15 -6.13 -8.75 -2.31
N GLU A 16 -6.79 -8.01 -3.20
CA GLU A 16 -8.26 -7.89 -3.20
C GLU A 16 -8.94 -9.23 -3.50
N ALA A 17 -8.38 -10.02 -4.41
CA ALA A 17 -8.90 -11.32 -4.75
C ALA A 17 -8.64 -12.40 -3.68
N ARG A 18 -7.85 -12.09 -2.65
CA ARG A 18 -7.37 -13.06 -1.64
C ARG A 18 -6.54 -14.18 -2.28
N ASP A 19 -5.90 -13.89 -3.40
CA ASP A 19 -4.98 -14.81 -4.09
C ASP A 19 -3.59 -14.66 -3.46
N TRP A 20 -3.37 -15.39 -2.37
CA TRP A 20 -2.13 -15.26 -1.59
C TRP A 20 -0.91 -15.82 -2.32
N GLU A 21 -1.11 -16.84 -3.15
CA GLU A 21 -0.04 -17.36 -4.00
C GLU A 21 0.37 -16.32 -5.06
N GLY A 22 -0.61 -15.67 -5.70
CA GLY A 22 -0.37 -14.60 -6.65
C GLY A 22 0.31 -13.40 -6.03
N LEU A 23 -0.06 -13.05 -4.80
CA LEU A 23 0.62 -11.98 -4.06
C LEU A 23 2.08 -12.36 -3.78
N ALA A 24 2.34 -13.58 -3.32
CA ALA A 24 3.70 -14.01 -3.00
C ALA A 24 4.64 -13.95 -4.21
N VAL A 25 4.12 -14.24 -5.41
CA VAL A 25 4.93 -14.27 -6.64
C VAL A 25 5.59 -12.92 -6.95
N VAL A 26 4.95 -11.81 -6.59
CA VAL A 26 5.48 -10.46 -6.88
C VAL A 26 6.38 -9.91 -5.77
N LEU A 27 6.59 -10.67 -4.68
CA LEU A 27 7.36 -10.24 -3.52
C LEU A 27 8.71 -10.95 -3.45
N ASP A 28 9.76 -10.20 -3.12
CA ASP A 28 11.05 -10.77 -2.79
C ASP A 28 10.94 -11.55 -1.46
N PRO A 29 11.57 -12.75 -1.35
CA PRO A 29 11.49 -13.54 -0.10
C PRO A 29 11.93 -12.80 1.15
N THR A 30 12.83 -11.84 1.04
CA THR A 30 13.37 -11.06 2.17
C THR A 30 12.81 -9.64 2.23
N MET A 31 11.67 -9.40 1.60
CA MET A 31 11.07 -8.07 1.55
C MET A 31 10.79 -7.49 2.93
N HIS A 32 10.71 -6.16 2.99
CA HIS A 32 10.37 -5.42 4.20
C HIS A 32 9.13 -4.56 3.98
N TYR A 33 8.25 -4.56 4.96
CA TYR A 33 7.07 -3.70 5.01
C TYR A 33 7.15 -2.83 6.26
N ARG A 34 6.79 -1.55 6.13
CA ARG A 34 6.88 -0.62 7.23
C ARG A 34 5.70 0.36 7.21
N MET A 35 5.18 0.65 8.40
CA MET A 35 4.15 1.65 8.62
C MET A 35 4.64 2.63 9.69
N GLU A 36 5.12 3.79 9.24
CA GLU A 36 5.75 4.78 10.12
C GLU A 36 4.79 5.38 11.14
N GLN A 37 3.52 5.56 10.78
CA GLN A 37 2.54 6.18 11.67
C GLN A 37 2.34 5.40 12.97
N THR A 38 2.43 4.09 12.92
CA THR A 38 2.27 3.20 14.08
C THR A 38 3.58 2.57 14.52
N ARG A 39 4.67 2.79 13.75
CA ARG A 39 5.98 2.19 13.95
C ARG A 39 5.94 0.66 13.93
N GLU A 40 5.11 0.12 13.07
CA GLU A 40 5.04 -1.31 12.83
C GLU A 40 5.86 -1.69 11.61
N ARG A 41 6.39 -2.90 11.62
CA ARG A 41 7.07 -3.47 10.45
C ARG A 41 6.80 -4.96 10.35
N VAL A 42 6.87 -5.47 9.12
CA VAL A 42 6.79 -6.89 8.83
C VAL A 42 8.00 -7.25 7.99
N THR A 43 8.73 -8.28 8.37
CA THR A 43 9.95 -8.70 7.69
C THR A 43 9.74 -10.06 7.06
N GLY A 44 9.98 -10.13 5.75
CA GLY A 44 9.87 -11.36 4.97
C GLY A 44 8.52 -11.54 4.29
N ARG A 45 8.56 -12.17 3.14
CA ARG A 45 7.39 -12.41 2.28
C ARG A 45 6.29 -13.20 2.99
N ASP A 46 6.66 -14.28 3.66
CA ASP A 46 5.67 -15.16 4.29
C ASP A 46 4.93 -14.44 5.42
N ALA A 47 5.66 -13.67 6.23
CA ALA A 47 5.06 -12.87 7.29
C ALA A 47 4.15 -11.77 6.72
N PHE A 48 4.54 -11.16 5.59
CA PHE A 48 3.75 -10.13 4.95
C PHE A 48 2.45 -10.69 4.35
N VAL A 49 2.52 -11.82 3.67
CA VAL A 49 1.31 -12.50 3.15
C VAL A 49 0.38 -12.85 4.30
N ARG A 50 0.91 -13.34 5.41
CA ARG A 50 0.14 -13.63 6.61
C ARG A 50 -0.52 -12.37 7.18
N PHE A 51 0.18 -11.24 7.18
CA PHE A 51 -0.36 -9.95 7.63
C PHE A 51 -1.65 -9.61 6.89
N PHE A 52 -1.67 -9.71 5.57
CA PHE A 52 -2.89 -9.45 4.80
C PHE A 52 -3.93 -10.56 4.91
N SER A 53 -3.52 -11.83 4.92
CA SER A 53 -4.46 -12.94 4.98
C SER A 53 -5.20 -13.01 6.32
N GLU A 54 -4.58 -12.52 7.38
CA GLU A 54 -5.16 -12.48 8.74
C GLU A 54 -5.62 -11.07 9.14
N PHE A 55 -5.55 -10.09 8.23
CA PHE A 55 -5.94 -8.72 8.53
C PHE A 55 -7.43 -8.68 8.92
N PRO A 56 -7.77 -8.08 10.07
CA PRO A 56 -9.12 -8.18 10.63
C PRO A 56 -10.13 -7.30 9.88
N GLY A 57 -11.39 -7.73 9.96
CA GLY A 57 -12.51 -6.97 9.43
C GLY A 57 -12.89 -7.37 8.01
N ASP A 58 -14.00 -6.83 7.55
CA ASP A 58 -14.45 -6.95 6.17
C ASP A 58 -13.87 -5.78 5.38
N TRP A 59 -12.81 -6.05 4.65
CA TRP A 59 -12.08 -5.00 3.95
C TRP A 59 -12.04 -5.23 2.45
N HIS A 60 -12.09 -4.12 1.70
CA HIS A 60 -11.98 -4.08 0.25
C HIS A 60 -11.15 -2.88 -0.17
N LEU A 61 -10.43 -3.02 -1.27
CA LEU A 61 -9.62 -1.94 -1.80
C LEU A 61 -9.90 -1.69 -3.28
N THR A 62 -9.71 -0.45 -3.69
CA THR A 62 -9.77 -0.03 -5.09
C THR A 62 -8.55 0.85 -5.36
N VAL A 63 -7.79 0.50 -6.39
CA VAL A 63 -6.63 1.30 -6.82
C VAL A 63 -7.14 2.52 -7.55
N ARG A 64 -6.75 3.71 -7.09
CA ARG A 64 -7.07 4.98 -7.74
C ARG A 64 -5.98 5.41 -8.70
N ARG A 65 -4.73 5.20 -8.34
CA ARG A 65 -3.60 5.70 -9.11
C ARG A 65 -2.34 4.90 -8.82
N VAL A 66 -1.56 4.63 -9.86
CA VAL A 66 -0.23 4.03 -9.74
C VAL A 66 0.72 4.85 -10.60
N ILE A 67 1.86 5.20 -10.03
CA ILE A 67 2.97 5.85 -10.73
C ILE A 67 4.23 5.08 -10.37
N ALA A 68 5.03 4.76 -11.37
CA ALA A 68 6.28 4.04 -11.13
C ALA A 68 7.32 4.37 -12.20
N ASP A 69 8.58 4.24 -11.81
CA ASP A 69 9.73 4.34 -12.70
C ASP A 69 10.73 3.23 -12.35
N ASP A 70 11.98 3.34 -12.82
CA ASP A 70 13.00 2.32 -12.57
C ASP A 70 13.45 2.28 -11.09
N ASP A 71 13.29 3.38 -10.35
CA ASP A 71 13.73 3.49 -8.96
C ASP A 71 12.69 3.04 -7.95
N GLY A 72 11.42 3.03 -8.33
CA GLY A 72 10.35 2.64 -7.41
C GLY A 72 8.97 3.01 -7.92
N GLY A 73 8.00 2.98 -7.02
CA GLY A 73 6.64 3.33 -7.37
C GLY A 73 5.81 3.75 -6.18
N VAL A 74 4.63 4.26 -6.49
CA VAL A 74 3.65 4.68 -5.49
C VAL A 74 2.25 4.30 -5.97
N SER A 75 1.40 3.87 -5.03
CA SER A 75 -0.02 3.68 -5.29
C SER A 75 -0.87 4.47 -4.32
N LEU A 76 -2.02 4.92 -4.81
CA LEU A 76 -3.07 5.55 -4.02
C LEU A 76 -4.29 4.64 -4.06
N LEU A 77 -4.79 4.26 -2.89
CA LEU A 77 -5.94 3.37 -2.75
C LEU A 77 -7.09 4.05 -2.05
N ASP A 78 -8.29 3.62 -2.42
CA ASP A 78 -9.45 3.68 -1.52
C ASP A 78 -9.55 2.33 -0.79
N PHE A 79 -9.65 2.37 0.52
CA PHE A 79 -9.74 1.20 1.37
C PHE A 79 -10.97 1.34 2.27
N VAL A 80 -11.80 0.30 2.30
CA VAL A 80 -12.98 0.26 3.14
C VAL A 80 -12.88 -0.93 4.07
N ARG A 81 -13.00 -0.70 5.37
CA ARG A 81 -13.03 -1.77 6.36
C ARG A 81 -14.24 -1.60 7.25
N ASP A 82 -15.12 -2.62 7.27
CA ASP A 82 -16.36 -2.61 8.05
C ASP A 82 -17.20 -1.36 7.78
N GLY A 83 -17.24 -0.92 6.51
CA GLY A 83 -17.99 0.26 6.07
C GLY A 83 -17.29 1.59 6.29
N GLU A 84 -16.12 1.61 6.92
CA GLU A 84 -15.34 2.84 7.14
C GLU A 84 -14.31 3.03 6.04
N ALA A 85 -14.42 4.16 5.33
CA ALA A 85 -13.54 4.49 4.21
C ALA A 85 -12.28 5.21 4.67
N MET A 86 -11.16 4.83 4.08
CA MET A 86 -9.88 5.49 4.31
C MET A 86 -9.05 5.48 3.03
N VAL A 87 -8.03 6.30 2.98
CA VAL A 87 -7.10 6.38 1.87
C VAL A 87 -5.77 5.78 2.30
N GLY A 88 -5.16 4.98 1.43
CA GLY A 88 -3.84 4.41 1.66
C GLY A 88 -2.87 4.85 0.59
N ILE A 89 -1.65 5.17 1.00
CA ILE A 89 -0.56 5.50 0.09
C ILE A 89 0.56 4.50 0.36
N SER A 90 0.99 3.80 -0.69
CA SER A 90 2.06 2.82 -0.56
C SER A 90 3.21 3.18 -1.47
N PHE A 91 4.42 3.20 -0.92
CA PHE A 91 5.66 3.38 -1.66
C PHE A 91 6.35 2.04 -1.82
N PHE A 92 6.83 1.75 -3.04
CA PHE A 92 7.42 0.47 -3.39
C PHE A 92 8.86 0.64 -3.86
N ARG A 93 9.71 -0.31 -3.51
CA ARG A 93 11.01 -0.52 -4.14
C ARG A 93 11.07 -1.91 -4.74
N PHE A 94 11.89 -2.06 -5.78
CA PHE A 94 11.98 -3.28 -6.55
C PHE A 94 13.43 -3.77 -6.58
N GLY A 95 13.59 -5.09 -6.62
CA GLY A 95 14.88 -5.72 -6.84
C GLY A 95 15.21 -5.85 -8.32
N ASP A 96 16.40 -6.36 -8.61
CA ASP A 96 16.88 -6.54 -9.99
C ASP A 96 16.02 -7.50 -10.81
N ASP A 97 15.36 -8.44 -10.14
CA ASP A 97 14.44 -9.40 -10.77
C ASP A 97 13.02 -8.85 -10.97
N GLY A 98 12.77 -7.62 -10.56
CA GLY A 98 11.46 -6.96 -10.67
C GLY A 98 10.49 -7.29 -9.54
N THR A 99 10.88 -8.07 -8.53
CA THR A 99 10.04 -8.30 -7.36
C THR A 99 10.12 -7.13 -6.38
N ILE A 100 9.07 -6.98 -5.57
CA ILE A 100 8.99 -5.91 -4.58
C ILE A 100 9.87 -6.26 -3.39
N THR A 101 10.80 -5.37 -3.05
CA THR A 101 11.74 -5.55 -1.94
C THR A 101 11.37 -4.75 -0.70
N GLU A 102 10.70 -3.61 -0.88
CA GLU A 102 10.27 -2.77 0.23
C GLU A 102 8.90 -2.15 -0.06
N ILE A 103 8.09 -2.07 0.97
CA ILE A 103 6.81 -1.33 0.95
C ILE A 103 6.76 -0.46 2.19
N GLU A 104 6.42 0.81 1.99
CA GLU A 104 6.14 1.74 3.09
C GLU A 104 4.74 2.30 2.91
N ASP A 105 3.88 2.07 3.91
CA ASP A 105 2.51 2.55 3.90
C ASP A 105 2.33 3.80 4.74
N VAL A 106 1.48 4.69 4.23
CA VAL A 106 1.00 5.88 4.94
C VAL A 106 -0.52 5.90 4.83
N TRP A 107 -1.18 6.07 5.96
CA TRP A 107 -2.64 6.15 6.06
C TRP A 107 -3.03 7.49 6.63
N PRO A 108 -3.14 8.55 5.79
CA PRO A 108 -3.46 9.89 6.30
C PRO A 108 -4.83 9.90 6.95
N GLU A 109 -4.91 10.50 8.14
CA GLU A 109 -6.17 10.67 8.86
C GLU A 109 -6.65 12.10 8.72
N PRO A 110 -7.93 12.33 8.42
CA PRO A 110 -8.49 13.67 8.37
C PRO A 110 -8.41 14.35 9.75
N TYR A 111 -8.12 15.62 9.76
CA TYR A 111 -8.16 16.44 10.97
C TYR A 111 -8.48 17.89 10.62
N GLU A 112 -8.89 18.66 11.64
CA GLU A 112 -9.21 20.07 11.44
C GLU A 112 -7.96 20.89 11.16
N PRO A 113 -7.99 21.79 10.16
CA PRO A 113 -6.81 22.63 9.89
C PRO A 113 -6.52 23.59 11.04
N PRO A 114 -5.25 24.00 11.22
CA PRO A 114 -4.91 25.04 12.19
C PRO A 114 -5.68 26.33 11.93
N ALA A 115 -6.12 27.00 12.99
CA ALA A 115 -6.94 28.21 12.90
C ALA A 115 -6.20 29.37 12.23
N ASP A 116 -4.87 29.41 12.30
CA ASP A 116 -4.06 30.50 11.77
C ASP A 116 -4.07 30.61 10.24
N ARG A 117 -4.55 29.58 9.54
CA ARG A 117 -4.69 29.61 8.08
C ARG A 117 -6.12 29.65 7.56
N ALA A 118 -7.09 29.85 8.46
CA ALA A 118 -8.52 29.80 8.11
C ALA A 118 -8.92 30.85 7.07
N GLY A 119 -8.28 32.02 7.04
CA GLY A 119 -8.55 33.06 6.05
C GLY A 119 -7.86 32.87 4.70
N LEU A 120 -7.02 31.83 4.58
CA LEU A 120 -6.22 31.56 3.38
C LEU A 120 -6.74 30.39 2.54
N THR A 121 -7.65 29.59 3.09
CA THR A 121 -8.18 28.38 2.44
C THR A 121 -9.70 28.36 2.51
N GLU A 122 -10.28 27.59 1.60
CA GLU A 122 -11.70 27.25 1.63
C GLU A 122 -11.87 25.84 2.18
N ARG A 123 -12.97 25.60 2.89
CA ARG A 123 -13.34 24.26 3.36
C ARG A 123 -14.34 23.63 2.40
N TYR A 124 -14.21 22.30 2.18
CA TYR A 124 -15.12 21.54 1.32
C TYR A 124 -15.45 20.18 1.92
#